data_20f93a895cc704fc4a0d48a9f3aa2bb9
#
_entry.id   20f93a895cc704fc4a0d48a9f3aa2bb9
#
_cell.length_a   1.000
_cell.length_b   1.000
_cell.length_c   1.000
_cell.angle_alpha   90.00
_cell.angle_beta   90.00
_cell.angle_gamma   90.00
#
_symmetry.space_group_name_H-M   'P 1'
#
loop_
_entity.id
_entity.type
_entity.pdbx_description
1 polymer ?
#
loop_
_entity_poly.entity_id
_entity_poly.type
_entity_poly.pdbx_seq_one_letter_code
_entity_poly.pdbx_strand_id
1 'polypeptide(L)'
;MDAQEAVQADIDTPMIGKGASGATLSAIALAACSGGGSSPDETSAVVSTKESRKQATAPISSAAASRFLSQAAFGGNDTDIAAVQSQGPSAWLQSQFTTASDQGNWDWLTANGFNATANIKTTNGIDATLWRKLMVSPDKLRQRVALALSEIFVVSLIGLPTQWKSFAVAAYMDMLAANAFGNFRTLLQAVTLSPAMGVYLGTRGNEKEDPATGREADENYAREVMQLFTIGLYQLNNDGSLIKDGSGNPVPTYNATTVTQLAQVFTGWNFNGYTPTAPNYLQVPMALNPAKHSTSAKSFLGATVPAGTDGNTALNIALDTLFNHPNVPAFFGRQMIQRFVTSNPSPAYISRVAAAFIGAGTGLRGDMKAVITAVLLDPEAQAPGTTAASGKIREPILRLVQWARTFNAASPSGQWAIGDTSSDAYRLGQSPMRSPSVFNFFSPGFMPPNNMLGTPTLVAPELEIINQSTAIAYVNFMQQVIAGQLADITPDYSSELALATNVPALVARLNTLLAAGELSSATVTTIQNAVNSISPSTSGGLQNRVMAAITLVMSAPEYLVQK
;
A
#
# COMPACT_ATOMS: atom_id res chain seq x y z
N MET A 1 26.96 -17.15 -5.12
CA MET A 1 27.22 -16.90 -3.69
C MET A 1 26.79 -15.49 -3.46
N ASP A 2 25.73 -15.37 -2.76
CA ASP A 2 24.60 -14.52 -3.15
C ASP A 2 24.40 -13.40 -2.16
N ALA A 3 23.90 -12.29 -2.64
CA ALA A 3 23.52 -11.11 -1.86
C ALA A 3 22.48 -11.39 -0.74
N GLN A 4 22.03 -12.63 -0.60
CA GLN A 4 21.09 -13.09 0.42
C GLN A 4 21.74 -13.36 1.78
N GLU A 5 23.03 -13.71 1.84
CA GLU A 5 23.72 -13.96 3.13
C GLU A 5 24.16 -12.68 3.85
N ALA A 6 24.36 -11.59 3.11
CA ALA A 6 24.84 -10.35 3.73
C ALA A 6 23.78 -9.58 4.56
N VAL A 7 22.49 -9.85 4.33
CA VAL A 7 21.37 -9.19 5.07
C VAL A 7 21.05 -9.90 6.38
N GLN A 8 21.50 -11.16 6.53
CA GLN A 8 21.23 -11.98 7.74
C GLN A 8 22.22 -11.69 8.88
N ALA A 9 23.36 -11.08 8.60
CA ALA A 9 24.47 -10.92 9.57
C ALA A 9 24.35 -9.68 10.46
N ASP A 10 23.51 -8.68 10.12
CA ASP A 10 23.44 -7.41 10.84
C ASP A 10 22.31 -7.31 11.90
N ILE A 11 21.58 -8.42 12.17
CA ILE A 11 20.44 -8.39 13.12
C ILE A 11 20.81 -9.00 14.49
N ASP A 12 21.99 -9.60 14.66
CA ASP A 12 22.38 -10.38 15.86
C ASP A 12 23.49 -9.73 16.69
N THR A 13 23.32 -8.50 17.20
CA THR A 13 24.22 -8.08 18.31
C THR A 13 23.44 -7.32 19.39
N PRO A 14 23.23 -7.88 20.59
CA PRO A 14 22.69 -7.16 21.72
C PRO A 14 23.79 -6.47 22.52
N MET A 15 23.73 -5.17 22.68
CA MET A 15 24.54 -4.44 23.66
C MET A 15 23.74 -4.22 24.96
N ILE A 16 24.26 -4.77 26.01
CA ILE A 16 23.79 -4.63 27.38
C ILE A 16 24.33 -3.32 27.99
N GLY A 17 23.47 -2.52 28.56
CA GLY A 17 23.82 -1.37 29.38
C GLY A 17 22.83 -1.16 30.51
N LYS A 18 23.27 -1.42 31.73
CA LYS A 18 22.52 -1.25 33.00
C LYS A 18 22.43 0.21 33.40
N GLY A 19 21.33 0.60 34.04
CA GLY A 19 21.27 1.84 34.83
C GLY A 19 19.87 2.20 35.34
N ALA A 20 19.73 2.24 36.62
CA ALA A 20 18.57 2.15 37.50
C ALA A 20 17.72 3.42 37.69
N SER A 21 16.51 3.14 38.19
CA SER A 21 15.71 3.83 39.24
C SER A 21 15.03 5.17 38.97
N GLY A 22 13.74 5.19 39.33
CA GLY A 22 13.03 6.37 39.79
C GLY A 22 11.50 6.32 39.58
N ALA A 23 10.82 5.72 40.55
CA ALA A 23 9.36 5.78 40.67
C ALA A 23 8.88 7.15 41.13
N THR A 24 7.71 7.59 40.68
CA THR A 24 6.75 8.27 41.57
C THR A 24 5.32 8.16 41.00
N LEU A 25 4.46 7.55 41.79
CA LEU A 25 3.01 7.53 41.71
C LEU A 25 2.43 8.91 42.06
N SER A 26 1.37 9.29 41.43
CA SER A 26 0.35 10.19 42.03
C SER A 26 -1.03 9.79 41.58
N ALA A 27 -1.77 9.19 42.47
CA ALA A 27 -3.19 8.98 42.44
C ALA A 27 -3.92 10.26 42.88
N ILE A 28 -5.01 10.63 42.23
CA ILE A 28 -6.01 11.52 42.81
C ILE A 28 -7.39 10.89 42.68
N ALA A 29 -8.06 10.96 43.83
CA ALA A 29 -9.22 10.21 44.26
C ALA A 29 -10.56 10.69 43.71
N LEU A 30 -11.52 9.74 43.73
CA LEU A 30 -12.97 9.95 43.69
C LEU A 30 -13.45 10.85 44.84
N ALA A 31 -14.49 11.63 44.56
CA ALA A 31 -15.43 12.07 45.58
C ALA A 31 -16.86 11.74 45.17
N ALA A 32 -17.45 10.83 45.91
CA ALA A 32 -18.88 10.56 45.90
C ALA A 32 -19.60 11.50 46.89
N CYS A 33 -20.81 11.92 46.61
CA CYS A 33 -21.75 12.35 47.62
C CYS A 33 -23.15 11.79 47.35
N SER A 34 -23.64 11.14 48.36
CA SER A 34 -24.91 10.46 48.54
C SER A 34 -25.98 11.37 49.14
N GLY A 35 -27.21 10.96 48.97
CA GLY A 35 -28.39 11.34 49.78
C GLY A 35 -29.59 11.61 48.90
N GLY A 36 -30.69 10.97 48.97
CA GLY A 36 -31.49 10.29 49.92
C GLY A 36 -32.97 10.54 49.60
N GLY A 37 -33.74 9.49 49.37
CA GLY A 37 -35.06 9.20 49.94
C GLY A 37 -36.33 9.73 49.31
N SER A 38 -37.16 8.76 48.92
CA SER A 38 -38.59 8.51 49.10
C SER A 38 -39.47 8.47 47.86
N SER A 39 -40.10 7.28 47.69
CA SER A 39 -41.21 6.94 46.79
C SER A 39 -42.56 7.25 47.49
N PRO A 40 -43.75 6.93 46.95
CA PRO A 40 -44.17 6.73 45.55
C PRO A 40 -45.42 7.57 45.16
N ASP A 41 -45.77 7.65 43.89
CA ASP A 41 -47.17 7.43 43.42
C ASP A 41 -47.27 7.28 41.88
N GLU A 42 -48.31 6.58 41.52
CA GLU A 42 -48.65 6.04 40.20
C GLU A 42 -49.10 7.07 39.16
N THR A 43 -49.10 6.58 37.94
CA THR A 43 -49.96 6.79 36.77
C THR A 43 -49.46 7.72 35.67
N SER A 44 -49.38 7.10 34.52
CA SER A 44 -49.69 7.51 33.15
C SER A 44 -48.56 7.23 32.16
N ALA A 45 -48.78 6.15 31.40
CA ALA A 45 -48.02 5.83 30.20
C ALA A 45 -48.19 6.93 29.15
N VAL A 46 -47.11 7.67 28.88
CA VAL A 46 -46.95 8.42 27.65
C VAL A 46 -45.82 7.72 26.89
N VAL A 47 -46.18 7.03 25.80
CA VAL A 47 -45.24 6.49 24.82
C VAL A 47 -44.55 7.68 24.15
N SER A 48 -43.41 8.06 24.69
CA SER A 48 -42.50 8.99 24.02
C SER A 48 -41.67 8.19 23.01
N THR A 49 -42.06 8.26 21.76
CA THR A 49 -41.19 7.89 20.64
C THR A 49 -39.96 8.77 20.73
N LYS A 50 -38.85 8.20 21.24
CA LYS A 50 -37.52 8.77 21.09
C LYS A 50 -37.18 8.74 19.60
N GLU A 51 -37.51 9.80 18.88
CA GLU A 51 -36.78 10.12 17.64
C GLU A 51 -35.30 10.24 18.01
N SER A 52 -34.50 9.28 17.55
CA SER A 52 -33.03 9.42 17.49
C SER A 52 -32.73 10.66 16.65
N ARG A 53 -32.60 11.82 17.26
CA ARG A 53 -31.94 12.95 16.64
C ARG A 53 -30.54 12.46 16.27
N LYS A 54 -30.31 12.17 14.98
CA LYS A 54 -28.97 12.10 14.41
C LYS A 54 -28.28 13.41 14.80
N GLN A 55 -27.38 13.33 15.77
CA GLN A 55 -26.51 14.44 16.12
C GLN A 55 -25.73 14.76 14.83
N ALA A 56 -26.01 15.90 14.21
CA ALA A 56 -25.30 16.37 13.05
C ALA A 56 -23.85 16.55 13.49
N THR A 57 -23.00 15.64 13.07
CA THR A 57 -21.55 15.78 13.25
C THR A 57 -21.12 17.06 12.54
N ALA A 58 -20.34 17.90 13.20
CA ALA A 58 -19.80 19.12 12.60
C ALA A 58 -19.12 18.76 11.26
N PRO A 59 -19.29 19.59 10.21
CA PRO A 59 -18.67 19.34 8.92
C PRO A 59 -17.16 19.18 9.09
N ILE A 60 -16.62 18.12 8.49
CA ILE A 60 -15.17 17.89 8.46
C ILE A 60 -14.48 19.07 7.73
N SER A 61 -13.35 19.54 8.24
CA SER A 61 -12.60 20.63 7.60
C SER A 61 -12.00 20.21 6.26
N SER A 62 -11.74 21.16 5.35
CA SER A 62 -11.07 20.87 4.07
C SER A 62 -9.71 20.23 4.27
N ALA A 63 -8.95 20.64 5.28
CA ALA A 63 -7.66 20.03 5.63
C ALA A 63 -7.82 18.56 6.06
N ALA A 64 -8.79 18.25 6.92
CA ALA A 64 -9.05 16.88 7.34
C ALA A 64 -9.56 16.00 6.19
N ALA A 65 -10.38 16.55 5.27
CA ALA A 65 -10.84 15.85 4.08
C ALA A 65 -9.66 15.59 3.10
N SER A 66 -8.77 16.57 2.92
CA SER A 66 -7.56 16.42 2.10
C SER A 66 -6.61 15.37 2.68
N ARG A 67 -6.40 15.36 4.02
CA ARG A 67 -5.60 14.34 4.69
C ARG A 67 -6.17 12.94 4.46
N PHE A 68 -7.47 12.76 4.69
CA PHE A 68 -8.15 11.49 4.45
C PHE A 68 -7.98 11.03 2.99
N LEU A 69 -8.17 11.91 2.01
CA LEU A 69 -7.99 11.60 0.59
C LEU A 69 -6.52 11.28 0.24
N SER A 70 -5.56 11.91 0.91
CA SER A 70 -4.13 11.58 0.74
C SER A 70 -3.81 10.15 1.17
N GLN A 71 -4.48 9.65 2.19
CA GLN A 71 -4.37 8.27 2.65
C GLN A 71 -5.14 7.32 1.72
N ALA A 72 -6.43 7.61 1.46
CA ALA A 72 -7.37 6.69 0.83
C ALA A 72 -7.35 6.69 -0.71
N ALA A 73 -6.87 7.79 -1.36
CA ALA A 73 -7.10 8.02 -2.79
C ALA A 73 -5.97 8.76 -3.54
N PHE A 74 -4.77 8.81 -3.05
CA PHE A 74 -3.65 9.61 -3.58
C PHE A 74 -3.82 11.14 -3.47
N GLY A 75 -4.73 11.67 -2.64
CA GLY A 75 -5.16 13.06 -2.63
C GLY A 75 -6.40 13.29 -3.49
N GLY A 76 -6.76 14.54 -3.74
CA GLY A 76 -7.93 14.91 -4.53
C GLY A 76 -7.98 16.38 -4.86
N ASN A 77 -8.90 16.74 -5.75
CA ASN A 77 -9.24 18.10 -6.12
C ASN A 77 -10.36 18.68 -5.23
N ASP A 78 -10.85 19.89 -5.53
CA ASP A 78 -11.92 20.54 -4.76
C ASP A 78 -13.20 19.70 -4.71
N THR A 79 -13.57 19.05 -5.81
CA THR A 79 -14.78 18.20 -5.88
C THR A 79 -14.64 17.00 -4.95
N ASP A 80 -13.47 16.38 -4.89
CA ASP A 80 -13.19 15.26 -3.99
C ASP A 80 -13.25 15.68 -2.52
N ILE A 81 -12.66 16.82 -2.19
CA ILE A 81 -12.70 17.39 -0.83
C ILE A 81 -14.14 17.69 -0.42
N ALA A 82 -14.91 18.36 -1.29
CA ALA A 82 -16.31 18.66 -1.04
C ALA A 82 -17.16 17.39 -0.87
N ALA A 83 -16.88 16.34 -1.63
CA ALA A 83 -17.56 15.05 -1.47
C ALA A 83 -17.29 14.43 -0.08
N VAL A 84 -16.02 14.42 0.38
CA VAL A 84 -15.70 13.93 1.74
C VAL A 84 -16.32 14.81 2.83
N GLN A 85 -16.30 16.14 2.66
CA GLN A 85 -16.91 17.07 3.61
C GLN A 85 -18.41 16.85 3.76
N SER A 86 -19.11 16.61 2.65
CA SER A 86 -20.58 16.45 2.64
C SER A 86 -21.04 15.08 3.14
N GLN A 87 -20.30 14.02 2.82
CA GLN A 87 -20.68 12.63 3.13
C GLN A 87 -20.05 12.12 4.44
N GLY A 88 -18.92 12.67 4.81
CA GLY A 88 -18.01 12.12 5.80
C GLY A 88 -17.16 10.95 5.26
N PRO A 89 -16.00 10.64 5.90
CA PRO A 89 -15.07 9.60 5.46
C PRO A 89 -15.71 8.21 5.33
N SER A 90 -16.58 7.83 6.27
CA SER A 90 -17.22 6.51 6.27
C SER A 90 -18.15 6.31 5.06
N ALA A 91 -19.03 7.28 4.78
CA ALA A 91 -19.93 7.16 3.63
C ALA A 91 -19.16 7.26 2.29
N TRP A 92 -18.10 8.07 2.24
CA TRP A 92 -17.21 8.12 1.09
C TRP A 92 -16.55 6.74 0.83
N LEU A 93 -16.04 6.05 1.86
CA LEU A 93 -15.51 4.70 1.71
C LEU A 93 -16.55 3.71 1.15
N GLN A 94 -17.77 3.75 1.69
CA GLN A 94 -18.85 2.88 1.19
C GLN A 94 -19.17 3.15 -0.29
N SER A 95 -19.17 4.42 -0.72
CA SER A 95 -19.35 4.76 -2.13
C SER A 95 -18.20 4.21 -3.00
N GLN A 96 -16.96 4.30 -2.53
CA GLN A 96 -15.79 3.80 -3.26
C GLN A 96 -15.75 2.27 -3.36
N PHE A 97 -16.28 1.54 -2.37
CA PHE A 97 -16.39 0.08 -2.48
C PHE A 97 -17.29 -0.39 -3.61
N THR A 98 -18.21 0.45 -4.07
CA THR A 98 -19.16 0.15 -5.15
C THR A 98 -18.89 0.92 -6.45
N THR A 99 -17.92 1.86 -6.43
CA THR A 99 -17.54 2.60 -7.63
C THR A 99 -16.97 1.64 -8.68
N ALA A 100 -17.55 1.69 -9.89
CA ALA A 100 -17.08 0.90 -11.01
C ALA A 100 -15.69 1.36 -11.48
N SER A 101 -14.85 0.41 -11.85
CA SER A 101 -13.60 0.70 -12.54
C SER A 101 -13.87 1.15 -13.98
N ASP A 102 -13.01 2.00 -14.50
CA ASP A 102 -12.89 2.24 -15.95
C ASP A 102 -12.14 1.06 -16.62
N GLN A 103 -11.82 1.23 -17.91
CA GLN A 103 -11.09 0.24 -18.70
C GLN A 103 -9.85 -0.29 -17.99
N GLY A 104 -9.73 -1.63 -17.87
CA GLY A 104 -8.61 -2.34 -17.28
C GLY A 104 -7.29 -2.11 -18.03
N ASN A 105 -6.18 -2.47 -17.38
CA ASN A 105 -4.85 -2.36 -18.01
C ASN A 105 -4.74 -3.27 -19.23
N TRP A 106 -5.23 -4.50 -19.11
CA TRP A 106 -5.26 -5.47 -20.21
C TRP A 106 -6.05 -4.97 -21.42
N ASP A 107 -7.27 -4.48 -21.18
CA ASP A 107 -8.16 -4.02 -22.24
C ASP A 107 -7.61 -2.77 -22.92
N TRP A 108 -6.95 -1.88 -22.14
CA TRP A 108 -6.30 -0.71 -22.71
C TRP A 108 -5.12 -1.11 -23.61
N LEU A 109 -4.27 -2.04 -23.20
CA LEU A 109 -3.17 -2.55 -24.04
C LEU A 109 -3.70 -3.15 -25.33
N THR A 110 -4.79 -3.93 -25.26
CA THR A 110 -5.41 -4.56 -26.42
C THR A 110 -6.00 -3.52 -27.37
N ALA A 111 -6.74 -2.54 -26.84
CA ALA A 111 -7.37 -1.47 -27.62
C ALA A 111 -6.33 -0.57 -28.33
N ASN A 112 -5.12 -0.46 -27.76
CA ASN A 112 -4.02 0.31 -28.36
C ASN A 112 -3.06 -0.55 -29.22
N GLY A 113 -3.43 -1.80 -29.55
CA GLY A 113 -2.69 -2.65 -30.49
C GLY A 113 -1.39 -3.27 -29.94
N PHE A 114 -1.17 -3.23 -28.62
CA PHE A 114 0.04 -3.83 -28.01
C PHE A 114 0.02 -5.37 -28.02
N ASN A 115 -1.12 -6.00 -28.34
CA ASN A 115 -1.25 -7.44 -28.56
C ASN A 115 -0.72 -7.93 -29.92
N ALA A 116 -0.18 -7.04 -30.76
CA ALA A 116 0.50 -7.41 -31.98
C ALA A 116 1.81 -8.18 -31.71
N THR A 117 2.14 -9.17 -32.55
CA THR A 117 3.30 -10.06 -32.38
C THR A 117 4.64 -9.33 -32.27
N ALA A 118 4.75 -8.13 -32.83
CA ALA A 118 5.91 -7.26 -32.69
C ALA A 118 6.21 -6.91 -31.22
N ASN A 119 5.22 -6.97 -30.31
CA ASN A 119 5.36 -6.63 -28.92
C ASN A 119 5.63 -7.83 -27.99
N ILE A 120 5.79 -9.04 -28.50
CA ILE A 120 6.00 -10.28 -27.72
C ILE A 120 7.13 -10.14 -26.69
N LYS A 121 8.23 -9.46 -27.08
CA LYS A 121 9.44 -9.31 -26.26
C LYS A 121 9.63 -7.91 -25.67
N THR A 122 8.64 -7.02 -25.80
CA THR A 122 8.73 -5.63 -25.35
C THR A 122 7.96 -5.40 -24.05
N THR A 123 8.18 -4.23 -23.45
CA THR A 123 7.39 -3.70 -22.32
C THR A 123 6.56 -2.50 -22.76
N ASN A 124 6.30 -2.35 -24.07
CA ASN A 124 5.56 -1.24 -24.62
C ASN A 124 4.14 -1.16 -24.02
N GLY A 125 3.69 0.03 -23.74
CA GLY A 125 2.34 0.35 -23.27
C GLY A 125 2.08 0.11 -21.79
N ILE A 126 2.86 -0.71 -21.09
CA ILE A 126 2.53 -1.06 -19.70
C ILE A 126 2.66 0.12 -18.75
N ASP A 127 3.73 0.90 -18.83
CA ASP A 127 3.88 2.09 -17.98
C ASP A 127 2.74 3.08 -18.24
N ALA A 128 2.36 3.29 -19.51
CA ALA A 128 1.29 4.17 -19.91
C ALA A 128 -0.06 3.80 -19.24
N THR A 129 -0.47 2.52 -19.35
CA THR A 129 -1.75 2.10 -18.76
C THR A 129 -1.72 2.11 -17.23
N LEU A 130 -0.60 1.76 -16.58
CA LEU A 130 -0.46 1.82 -15.13
C LEU A 130 -0.59 3.26 -14.63
N TRP A 131 0.14 4.21 -15.23
CA TRP A 131 0.03 5.63 -14.87
C TRP A 131 -1.38 6.17 -15.11
N ARG A 132 -2.00 5.86 -16.27
CA ARG A 132 -3.37 6.23 -16.57
C ARG A 132 -4.32 5.78 -15.44
N LYS A 133 -4.27 4.51 -15.07
CA LYS A 133 -5.14 3.96 -14.00
C LYS A 133 -4.96 4.71 -12.68
N LEU A 134 -3.71 4.92 -12.26
CA LEU A 134 -3.43 5.60 -11.00
C LEU A 134 -3.91 7.07 -11.03
N MET A 135 -3.75 7.77 -12.17
CA MET A 135 -4.00 9.21 -12.27
C MET A 135 -5.47 9.56 -12.48
N VAL A 136 -6.22 8.77 -13.25
CA VAL A 136 -7.57 9.22 -13.68
C VAL A 136 -8.72 8.27 -13.39
N SER A 137 -8.45 7.00 -13.00
CA SER A 137 -9.54 6.05 -12.74
C SER A 137 -10.47 6.55 -11.63
N PRO A 138 -11.82 6.46 -11.80
CA PRO A 138 -12.79 6.95 -10.83
C PRO A 138 -12.82 6.15 -9.53
N ASP A 139 -12.46 4.87 -9.55
CA ASP A 139 -12.39 3.96 -8.41
C ASP A 139 -11.09 4.15 -7.60
N LYS A 140 -10.88 5.38 -7.13
CA LYS A 140 -9.64 5.87 -6.52
C LYS A 140 -9.13 4.98 -5.39
N LEU A 141 -10.00 4.60 -4.47
CA LEU A 141 -9.67 3.69 -3.35
C LEU A 141 -9.22 2.32 -3.87
N ARG A 142 -9.89 1.76 -4.88
CA ARG A 142 -9.51 0.46 -5.46
C ARG A 142 -8.11 0.50 -6.05
N GLN A 143 -7.78 1.54 -6.79
CA GLN A 143 -6.45 1.71 -7.38
C GLN A 143 -5.38 1.94 -6.30
N ARG A 144 -5.71 2.67 -5.23
CA ARG A 144 -4.80 2.86 -4.08
C ARG A 144 -4.54 1.55 -3.33
N VAL A 145 -5.57 0.72 -3.15
CA VAL A 145 -5.43 -0.62 -2.55
C VAL A 145 -4.65 -1.54 -3.49
N ALA A 146 -4.94 -1.54 -4.79
CA ALA A 146 -4.21 -2.37 -5.76
C ALA A 146 -2.71 -2.04 -5.79
N LEU A 147 -2.34 -0.74 -5.72
CA LEU A 147 -0.95 -0.33 -5.59
C LEU A 147 -0.33 -0.87 -4.30
N ALA A 148 -0.99 -0.71 -3.14
CA ALA A 148 -0.48 -1.24 -1.87
C ALA A 148 -0.32 -2.77 -1.90
N LEU A 149 -1.27 -3.50 -2.51
CA LEU A 149 -1.18 -4.94 -2.68
C LEU A 149 -0.04 -5.35 -3.61
N SER A 150 0.25 -4.58 -4.67
CA SER A 150 1.38 -4.86 -5.56
C SER A 150 2.74 -4.67 -4.90
N GLU A 151 2.80 -3.91 -3.81
CA GLU A 151 3.99 -3.71 -2.98
C GLU A 151 4.15 -4.75 -1.87
N ILE A 152 3.09 -5.53 -1.59
CA ILE A 152 3.11 -6.67 -0.65
C ILE A 152 3.30 -7.97 -1.43
N PHE A 153 2.48 -8.21 -2.45
CA PHE A 153 2.54 -9.35 -3.34
C PHE A 153 3.33 -9.00 -4.60
N VAL A 154 4.64 -8.87 -4.43
CA VAL A 154 5.50 -8.27 -5.45
C VAL A 154 5.65 -9.16 -6.67
N VAL A 155 5.37 -8.57 -7.83
CA VAL A 155 5.82 -8.99 -9.16
C VAL A 155 6.47 -7.79 -9.82
N SER A 156 7.59 -7.96 -10.48
CA SER A 156 8.29 -6.86 -11.14
C SER A 156 8.58 -7.17 -12.61
N LEU A 157 8.48 -6.14 -13.46
CA LEU A 157 8.99 -6.20 -14.85
C LEU A 157 10.48 -6.51 -14.89
N ILE A 158 11.22 -6.07 -13.85
CA ILE A 158 12.63 -6.41 -13.67
C ILE A 158 12.71 -7.88 -13.24
N GLY A 159 13.44 -8.67 -14.01
CA GLY A 159 13.57 -10.10 -13.69
C GLY A 159 12.37 -10.98 -14.02
N LEU A 160 11.39 -10.52 -14.80
CA LEU A 160 10.24 -11.34 -15.24
C LEU A 160 10.58 -12.07 -16.56
N PRO A 161 11.02 -13.34 -16.55
CA PRO A 161 11.51 -14.03 -17.75
C PRO A 161 10.35 -14.67 -18.54
N THR A 162 9.45 -13.84 -19.09
CA THR A 162 8.34 -14.31 -19.91
C THR A 162 8.16 -13.49 -21.19
N GLN A 163 7.49 -14.07 -22.18
CA GLN A 163 6.94 -13.32 -23.31
C GLN A 163 5.74 -12.49 -22.85
N TRP A 164 5.39 -11.46 -23.62
CA TRP A 164 4.23 -10.62 -23.34
C TRP A 164 4.27 -9.98 -21.95
N LYS A 165 5.45 -9.52 -21.51
CA LYS A 165 5.66 -8.95 -20.16
C LYS A 165 4.61 -7.89 -19.81
N SER A 166 4.28 -6.99 -20.76
CA SER A 166 3.24 -5.96 -20.56
C SER A 166 1.90 -6.57 -20.16
N PHE A 167 1.49 -7.62 -20.86
CA PHE A 167 0.23 -8.31 -20.58
C PHE A 167 0.27 -9.13 -19.29
N ALA A 168 1.41 -9.74 -18.96
CA ALA A 168 1.57 -10.45 -17.69
C ALA A 168 1.37 -9.50 -16.50
N VAL A 169 1.98 -8.33 -16.53
CA VAL A 169 1.87 -7.31 -15.49
C VAL A 169 0.50 -6.65 -15.49
N ALA A 170 -0.08 -6.37 -16.66
CA ALA A 170 -1.44 -5.83 -16.78
C ALA A 170 -2.48 -6.75 -16.15
N ALA A 171 -2.45 -8.05 -16.50
CA ALA A 171 -3.33 -9.06 -15.90
C ALA A 171 -3.15 -9.17 -14.39
N TYR A 172 -1.91 -9.08 -13.91
CA TYR A 172 -1.60 -9.13 -12.49
C TYR A 172 -2.18 -7.93 -11.72
N MET A 173 -1.99 -6.71 -12.22
CA MET A 173 -2.55 -5.50 -11.61
C MET A 173 -4.08 -5.49 -11.65
N ASP A 174 -4.68 -5.92 -12.76
CA ASP A 174 -6.15 -6.03 -12.89
C ASP A 174 -6.70 -7.08 -11.91
N MET A 175 -5.99 -8.19 -11.69
CA MET A 175 -6.35 -9.21 -10.71
C MET A 175 -6.26 -8.66 -9.27
N LEU A 176 -5.22 -7.91 -8.92
CA LEU A 176 -5.11 -7.26 -7.61
C LEU A 176 -6.24 -6.25 -7.39
N ALA A 177 -6.55 -5.43 -8.40
CA ALA A 177 -7.65 -4.47 -8.33
C ALA A 177 -9.02 -5.17 -8.18
N ALA A 178 -9.25 -6.26 -8.88
CA ALA A 178 -10.48 -7.05 -8.77
C ALA A 178 -10.68 -7.64 -7.36
N ASN A 179 -9.59 -8.05 -6.71
CA ASN A 179 -9.60 -8.63 -5.36
C ASN A 179 -9.42 -7.60 -4.23
N ALA A 180 -9.26 -6.31 -4.54
CA ALA A 180 -8.96 -5.25 -3.56
C ALA A 180 -9.97 -5.17 -2.40
N PHE A 181 -11.23 -5.51 -2.65
CA PHE A 181 -12.35 -5.43 -1.69
C PHE A 181 -13.01 -6.79 -1.43
N GLY A 182 -12.35 -7.87 -1.80
CA GLY A 182 -12.82 -9.24 -1.62
C GLY A 182 -12.41 -9.85 -0.28
N ASN A 183 -12.08 -11.13 -0.31
CA ASN A 183 -11.56 -11.87 0.84
C ASN A 183 -10.08 -12.19 0.65
N PHE A 184 -9.28 -12.01 1.69
CA PHE A 184 -7.83 -12.26 1.66
C PHE A 184 -7.47 -13.68 1.21
N ARG A 185 -8.25 -14.71 1.60
CA ARG A 185 -8.02 -16.09 1.16
C ARG A 185 -8.17 -16.25 -0.36
N THR A 186 -9.17 -15.58 -0.93
CA THR A 186 -9.40 -15.56 -2.39
C THR A 186 -8.27 -14.79 -3.10
N LEU A 187 -7.86 -13.65 -2.56
CA LEU A 187 -6.72 -12.90 -3.06
C LEU A 187 -5.43 -13.76 -3.04
N LEU A 188 -5.14 -14.44 -1.93
CA LEU A 188 -3.96 -15.29 -1.78
C LEU A 188 -3.95 -16.42 -2.84
N GLN A 189 -5.10 -17.04 -3.11
CA GLN A 189 -5.22 -18.04 -4.17
C GLN A 189 -5.01 -17.43 -5.57
N ALA A 190 -5.60 -16.27 -5.83
CA ALA A 190 -5.45 -15.59 -7.12
C ALA A 190 -3.97 -15.18 -7.37
N VAL A 191 -3.27 -14.73 -6.34
CA VAL A 191 -1.82 -14.45 -6.39
C VAL A 191 -1.03 -15.72 -6.67
N THR A 192 -1.30 -16.80 -5.92
CA THR A 192 -0.60 -18.08 -6.05
C THR A 192 -0.71 -18.68 -7.46
N LEU A 193 -1.89 -18.59 -8.05
CA LEU A 193 -2.16 -19.18 -9.37
C LEU A 193 -1.98 -18.19 -10.53
N SER A 194 -1.56 -16.94 -10.26
CA SER A 194 -1.28 -15.97 -11.29
C SER A 194 -0.08 -16.41 -12.15
N PRO A 195 -0.20 -16.41 -13.50
CA PRO A 195 0.93 -16.67 -14.38
C PRO A 195 2.13 -15.76 -14.15
N ALA A 196 1.89 -14.47 -13.86
CA ALA A 196 2.96 -13.51 -13.59
C ALA A 196 3.73 -13.87 -12.31
N MET A 197 3.02 -14.17 -11.22
CA MET A 197 3.61 -14.63 -9.96
C MET A 197 4.32 -15.98 -10.15
N GLY A 198 3.69 -16.92 -10.88
CA GLY A 198 4.27 -18.22 -11.15
C GLY A 198 5.59 -18.17 -11.89
N VAL A 199 5.74 -17.21 -12.80
CA VAL A 199 7.03 -16.96 -13.50
C VAL A 199 8.03 -16.24 -12.59
N TYR A 200 7.55 -15.26 -11.80
CA TYR A 200 8.42 -14.40 -10.99
C TYR A 200 9.06 -15.16 -9.81
N LEU A 201 8.30 -16.04 -9.15
CA LEU A 201 8.77 -16.81 -7.99
C LEU A 201 8.89 -18.33 -8.24
N GLY A 202 8.87 -18.77 -9.51
CA GLY A 202 9.30 -20.13 -9.88
C GLY A 202 8.25 -21.23 -9.75
N THR A 203 6.99 -20.94 -9.35
CA THR A 203 5.95 -22.02 -9.29
C THR A 203 5.55 -22.52 -10.66
N ARG A 204 5.65 -21.68 -11.68
CA ARG A 204 5.37 -22.11 -13.06
C ARG A 204 6.46 -23.09 -13.53
N GLY A 205 6.05 -24.34 -13.77
CA GLY A 205 6.94 -25.40 -14.24
C GLY A 205 7.80 -26.04 -13.15
N ASN A 206 7.56 -25.70 -11.88
CA ASN A 206 8.13 -26.42 -10.75
C ASN A 206 7.60 -27.86 -10.74
N GLU A 207 8.50 -28.83 -10.71
CA GLU A 207 8.17 -30.25 -10.78
C GLU A 207 8.47 -30.93 -9.45
N LYS A 208 7.73 -32.02 -9.19
CA LYS A 208 7.95 -32.86 -8.02
C LYS A 208 9.38 -33.35 -7.92
N GLU A 209 9.77 -33.74 -6.74
CA GLU A 209 11.03 -34.39 -6.42
C GLU A 209 11.28 -35.63 -7.30
N ASP A 210 12.53 -35.86 -7.65
CA ASP A 210 12.98 -37.03 -8.42
C ASP A 210 14.27 -37.59 -7.82
N PRO A 211 14.19 -38.65 -7.00
CA PRO A 211 15.36 -39.25 -6.37
C PRO A 211 16.41 -39.80 -7.35
N ALA A 212 16.01 -40.13 -8.59
CA ALA A 212 16.94 -40.66 -9.59
C ALA A 212 17.89 -39.57 -10.15
N THR A 213 17.42 -38.34 -10.19
CA THR A 213 18.19 -37.18 -10.67
C THR A 213 18.66 -36.26 -9.56
N GLY A 214 18.19 -36.47 -8.32
CA GLY A 214 18.44 -35.57 -7.20
C GLY A 214 17.67 -34.23 -7.29
N ARG A 215 16.62 -34.16 -8.15
CA ARG A 215 15.79 -32.96 -8.23
C ARG A 215 14.92 -32.81 -6.99
N GLU A 216 14.95 -31.61 -6.41
CA GLU A 216 14.04 -31.18 -5.36
C GLU A 216 13.02 -30.17 -5.91
N ALA A 217 11.91 -29.98 -5.20
CA ALA A 217 10.95 -28.93 -5.50
C ALA A 217 11.56 -27.55 -5.26
N ASP A 218 11.29 -26.58 -6.15
CA ASP A 218 11.72 -25.20 -5.97
C ASP A 218 11.03 -24.57 -4.73
N GLU A 219 11.83 -24.08 -3.80
CA GLU A 219 11.39 -23.54 -2.51
C GLU A 219 11.03 -22.05 -2.53
N ASN A 220 11.35 -21.33 -3.61
CA ASN A 220 11.30 -19.87 -3.63
C ASN A 220 9.89 -19.36 -3.27
N TYR A 221 8.86 -19.79 -3.97
CA TYR A 221 7.50 -19.37 -3.66
C TYR A 221 7.04 -19.81 -2.26
N ALA A 222 7.39 -21.01 -1.83
CA ALA A 222 7.04 -21.51 -0.50
C ALA A 222 7.61 -20.63 0.61
N ARG A 223 8.83 -20.14 0.45
CA ARG A 223 9.48 -19.21 1.35
C ARG A 223 8.77 -17.87 1.36
N GLU A 224 8.53 -17.28 0.19
CA GLU A 224 7.98 -15.94 0.08
C GLU A 224 6.50 -15.87 0.48
N VAL A 225 5.70 -16.91 0.20
CA VAL A 225 4.30 -16.93 0.65
C VAL A 225 4.18 -16.95 2.17
N MET A 226 5.13 -17.57 2.87
CA MET A 226 5.21 -17.52 4.33
C MET A 226 5.82 -16.22 4.82
N GLN A 227 7.01 -15.87 4.34
CA GLN A 227 7.84 -14.79 4.87
C GLN A 227 7.28 -13.40 4.57
N LEU A 228 6.94 -13.14 3.28
CA LEU A 228 6.56 -11.80 2.82
C LEU A 228 5.06 -11.61 2.72
N PHE A 229 4.29 -12.66 2.40
CA PHE A 229 2.88 -12.50 2.04
C PHE A 229 1.91 -12.81 3.17
N THR A 230 2.27 -13.66 4.16
CA THR A 230 1.30 -14.14 5.15
C THR A 230 1.75 -14.08 6.61
N ILE A 231 2.77 -14.84 7.02
CA ILE A 231 3.04 -15.08 8.44
C ILE A 231 4.30 -14.41 8.99
N GLY A 232 5.22 -13.97 8.12
CA GLY A 232 6.48 -13.36 8.55
C GLY A 232 7.45 -14.37 9.18
N LEU A 233 8.62 -13.88 9.63
CA LEU A 233 9.70 -14.71 10.19
C LEU A 233 9.45 -15.14 11.63
N TYR A 234 8.77 -14.31 12.43
CA TYR A 234 8.59 -14.51 13.86
C TYR A 234 7.13 -14.48 14.27
N GLN A 235 6.79 -15.22 15.32
CA GLN A 235 5.44 -15.26 15.87
C GLN A 235 5.07 -13.93 16.53
N LEU A 236 3.83 -13.49 16.27
CA LEU A 236 3.30 -12.22 16.70
C LEU A 236 2.07 -12.39 17.59
N ASN A 237 1.95 -11.50 18.57
CA ASN A 237 0.68 -11.19 19.21
C ASN A 237 -0.21 -10.38 18.26
N ASN A 238 -1.51 -10.28 18.56
CA ASN A 238 -2.45 -9.51 17.74
C ASN A 238 -2.14 -7.99 17.66
N ASP A 239 -1.32 -7.49 18.55
CA ASP A 239 -0.83 -6.11 18.58
C ASP A 239 0.48 -5.91 17.78
N GLY A 240 0.94 -6.95 17.09
CA GLY A 240 2.17 -6.95 16.31
C GLY A 240 3.47 -7.06 17.13
N SER A 241 3.38 -7.21 18.45
CA SER A 241 4.55 -7.48 19.29
C SER A 241 5.04 -8.92 19.10
N LEU A 242 6.38 -9.13 19.22
CA LEU A 242 6.99 -10.45 19.06
C LEU A 242 6.65 -11.37 20.22
N ILE A 243 6.28 -12.61 19.92
CA ILE A 243 6.25 -13.70 20.89
C ILE A 243 7.68 -14.16 21.11
N LYS A 244 8.09 -14.25 22.38
CA LYS A 244 9.44 -14.63 22.80
C LYS A 244 9.44 -15.95 23.57
N ASP A 245 10.52 -16.72 23.42
CA ASP A 245 10.77 -17.93 24.20
C ASP A 245 11.19 -17.60 25.64
N GLY A 246 11.43 -18.64 26.45
CA GLY A 246 11.88 -18.52 27.85
C GLY A 246 13.25 -17.84 28.01
N SER A 247 14.04 -17.71 26.96
CA SER A 247 15.33 -17.01 26.90
C SER A 247 15.23 -15.59 26.39
N GLY A 248 14.03 -15.15 25.99
CA GLY A 248 13.78 -13.81 25.49
C GLY A 248 14.00 -13.64 23.97
N ASN A 249 14.28 -14.71 23.22
CA ASN A 249 14.47 -14.67 21.78
C ASN A 249 13.13 -14.75 21.05
N PRO A 250 12.97 -14.05 19.89
CA PRO A 250 11.79 -14.19 19.05
C PRO A 250 11.59 -15.64 18.60
N VAL A 251 10.35 -16.14 18.68
CA VAL A 251 10.01 -17.50 18.25
C VAL A 251 9.79 -17.51 16.74
N PRO A 252 10.54 -18.32 15.95
CA PRO A 252 10.32 -18.44 14.51
C PRO A 252 8.92 -18.96 14.17
N THR A 253 8.35 -18.54 13.05
CA THR A 253 7.07 -19.05 12.54
C THR A 253 7.23 -20.39 11.84
N TYR A 254 8.35 -20.62 11.18
CA TYR A 254 8.64 -21.83 10.41
C TYR A 254 10.15 -22.13 10.43
N ASN A 255 10.53 -23.28 9.91
CA ASN A 255 11.92 -23.72 9.75
C ASN A 255 12.16 -24.24 8.32
N ALA A 256 13.39 -24.64 8.01
CA ALA A 256 13.77 -25.16 6.69
C ALA A 256 12.90 -26.35 6.24
N THR A 257 12.62 -27.30 7.14
CA THR A 257 11.74 -28.45 6.83
C THR A 257 10.34 -28.00 6.43
N THR A 258 9.80 -26.98 7.08
CA THR A 258 8.49 -26.39 6.71
C THR A 258 8.52 -25.86 5.28
N VAL A 259 9.60 -25.19 4.88
CA VAL A 259 9.77 -24.65 3.51
C VAL A 259 9.78 -25.77 2.49
N THR A 260 10.65 -26.78 2.68
CA THR A 260 10.77 -27.95 1.77
C THR A 260 9.43 -28.69 1.63
N GLN A 261 8.74 -28.93 2.74
CA GLN A 261 7.45 -29.63 2.75
C GLN A 261 6.36 -28.81 2.04
N LEU A 262 6.31 -27.50 2.26
CA LEU A 262 5.34 -26.62 1.60
C LEU A 262 5.66 -26.47 0.10
N ALA A 263 6.92 -26.45 -0.30
CA ALA A 263 7.36 -26.33 -1.71
C ALA A 263 6.77 -27.45 -2.57
N GLN A 264 6.65 -28.66 -2.04
CA GLN A 264 6.04 -29.80 -2.74
C GLN A 264 4.58 -29.58 -3.11
N VAL A 265 3.85 -28.72 -2.37
CA VAL A 265 2.45 -28.35 -2.71
C VAL A 265 2.40 -27.54 -4.00
N PHE A 266 3.41 -26.71 -4.24
CA PHE A 266 3.46 -25.78 -5.39
C PHE A 266 4.07 -26.40 -6.65
N THR A 267 4.20 -27.73 -6.71
CA THR A 267 4.67 -28.46 -7.89
C THR A 267 3.53 -28.77 -8.86
N GLY A 268 3.84 -28.93 -10.14
CA GLY A 268 2.93 -29.33 -11.19
C GLY A 268 2.11 -28.19 -11.83
N TRP A 269 2.26 -26.95 -11.38
CA TRP A 269 1.53 -25.81 -11.93
C TRP A 269 2.20 -25.24 -13.18
N ASN A 270 1.41 -24.92 -14.22
CA ASN A 270 1.94 -24.34 -15.47
C ASN A 270 0.87 -23.49 -16.17
N PHE A 271 1.26 -22.76 -17.21
CA PHE A 271 0.34 -21.96 -18.01
C PHE A 271 -0.83 -22.82 -18.52
N ASN A 272 -2.02 -22.24 -18.44
CA ASN A 272 -3.24 -22.83 -18.99
C ASN A 272 -3.47 -22.28 -20.41
N GLY A 273 -3.49 -23.15 -21.42
CA GLY A 273 -3.72 -22.75 -22.81
C GLY A 273 -2.59 -21.92 -23.42
N TYR A 274 -1.34 -22.23 -23.10
CA TYR A 274 -0.18 -21.50 -23.63
C TYR A 274 -0.16 -21.46 -25.14
N THR A 275 -0.03 -20.24 -25.69
CA THR A 275 0.20 -19.94 -27.10
C THR A 275 1.29 -18.85 -27.20
N PRO A 276 2.42 -19.08 -27.95
CA PRO A 276 3.49 -18.10 -27.99
C PRO A 276 3.13 -16.79 -28.72
N THR A 277 2.14 -16.83 -29.61
CA THR A 277 1.73 -15.73 -30.48
C THR A 277 0.58 -14.89 -29.94
N ALA A 278 -0.01 -15.25 -28.78
CA ALA A 278 -1.09 -14.50 -28.14
C ALA A 278 -0.93 -14.52 -26.62
N PRO A 279 -1.24 -13.40 -25.92
CA PRO A 279 -1.03 -13.29 -24.49
C PRO A 279 -2.12 -13.93 -23.60
N ASN A 280 -3.21 -14.46 -24.15
CA ASN A 280 -4.45 -14.80 -23.42
C ASN A 280 -4.25 -15.77 -22.25
N TYR A 281 -3.24 -16.64 -22.30
CA TYR A 281 -2.90 -17.55 -21.21
C TYR A 281 -2.43 -16.83 -19.93
N LEU A 282 -2.10 -15.54 -20.02
CA LEU A 282 -1.65 -14.73 -18.88
C LEU A 282 -2.82 -14.15 -18.05
N GLN A 283 -4.05 -14.19 -18.57
CA GLN A 283 -5.25 -13.74 -17.83
C GLN A 283 -5.92 -14.86 -17.03
N VAL A 284 -5.61 -16.11 -17.35
CA VAL A 284 -6.25 -17.27 -16.70
C VAL A 284 -5.32 -17.86 -15.64
N PRO A 285 -5.87 -18.39 -14.53
CA PRO A 285 -5.05 -19.05 -13.54
C PRO A 285 -4.25 -20.20 -14.14
N MET A 286 -3.05 -20.43 -13.60
CA MET A 286 -2.25 -21.62 -13.95
C MET A 286 -3.05 -22.90 -13.72
N ALA A 287 -2.81 -23.90 -14.56
CA ALA A 287 -3.44 -25.22 -14.49
C ALA A 287 -2.47 -26.25 -13.89
N LEU A 288 -3.04 -27.22 -13.16
CA LEU A 288 -2.29 -28.34 -12.61
C LEU A 288 -2.02 -29.39 -13.69
N ASN A 289 -0.75 -29.82 -13.79
CA ASN A 289 -0.37 -31.07 -14.43
C ASN A 289 -0.16 -32.15 -13.33
N PRO A 290 -1.08 -33.07 -13.13
CA PRO A 290 -1.00 -34.06 -12.04
C PRO A 290 0.24 -34.95 -12.11
N ALA A 291 0.77 -35.23 -13.31
CA ALA A 291 1.99 -36.06 -13.49
C ALA A 291 3.24 -35.41 -12.92
N LYS A 292 3.24 -34.07 -12.80
CA LYS A 292 4.35 -33.25 -12.30
C LYS A 292 4.16 -32.80 -10.85
N HIS A 293 3.00 -33.07 -10.24
CA HIS A 293 2.72 -32.76 -8.84
C HIS A 293 3.28 -33.83 -7.90
N SER A 294 3.84 -33.39 -6.77
CA SER A 294 4.31 -34.27 -5.70
C SER A 294 3.12 -34.94 -4.98
N THR A 295 3.12 -36.23 -4.96
CA THR A 295 2.13 -37.05 -4.23
C THR A 295 2.65 -37.57 -2.88
N SER A 296 3.86 -37.14 -2.45
CA SER A 296 4.42 -37.48 -1.15
C SER A 296 3.56 -36.91 -0.01
N ALA A 297 3.56 -37.54 1.14
CA ALA A 297 2.97 -36.96 2.34
C ALA A 297 3.75 -35.70 2.75
N LYS A 298 3.05 -34.66 3.18
CA LYS A 298 3.65 -33.36 3.55
C LYS A 298 3.07 -32.89 4.88
N SER A 299 3.93 -32.29 5.72
CA SER A 299 3.50 -31.70 6.99
C SER A 299 4.15 -30.33 7.18
N PHE A 300 3.35 -29.30 7.37
CA PHE A 300 3.79 -27.90 7.54
C PHE A 300 2.82 -27.14 8.44
N LEU A 301 3.34 -26.30 9.31
CA LEU A 301 2.56 -25.40 10.17
C LEU A 301 1.40 -26.10 10.94
N GLY A 302 1.61 -27.35 11.36
CA GLY A 302 0.60 -28.16 12.06
C GLY A 302 -0.42 -28.85 11.16
N ALA A 303 -0.42 -28.61 9.87
CA ALA A 303 -1.28 -29.32 8.91
C ALA A 303 -0.56 -30.51 8.28
N THR A 304 -1.33 -31.51 7.85
CA THR A 304 -0.82 -32.69 7.12
C THR A 304 -1.61 -32.88 5.83
N VAL A 305 -0.89 -33.06 4.72
CA VAL A 305 -1.41 -33.49 3.43
C VAL A 305 -1.06 -34.96 3.25
N PRO A 306 -2.00 -35.89 3.26
CA PRO A 306 -1.73 -37.33 3.09
C PRO A 306 -1.06 -37.65 1.74
N ALA A 307 -0.30 -38.74 1.69
CA ALA A 307 0.24 -39.23 0.43
C ALA A 307 -0.90 -39.56 -0.57
N GLY A 308 -0.67 -39.27 -1.84
CA GLY A 308 -1.64 -39.45 -2.90
C GLY A 308 -2.69 -38.37 -3.04
N THR A 309 -2.65 -37.32 -2.20
CA THR A 309 -3.55 -36.16 -2.32
C THR A 309 -3.29 -35.44 -3.64
N ASP A 310 -4.38 -35.11 -4.37
CA ASP A 310 -4.27 -34.32 -5.60
C ASP A 310 -3.83 -32.86 -5.33
N GLY A 311 -3.24 -32.20 -6.34
CA GLY A 311 -2.63 -30.92 -6.15
C GLY A 311 -3.59 -29.76 -5.86
N ASN A 312 -4.85 -29.81 -6.30
CA ASN A 312 -5.85 -28.80 -5.96
C ASN A 312 -6.25 -28.90 -4.47
N THR A 313 -6.47 -30.12 -3.99
CA THR A 313 -6.75 -30.38 -2.58
C THR A 313 -5.54 -30.00 -1.71
N ALA A 314 -4.33 -30.37 -2.10
CA ALA A 314 -3.09 -30.00 -1.40
C ALA A 314 -2.92 -28.48 -1.34
N LEU A 315 -3.16 -27.78 -2.45
CA LEU A 315 -3.11 -26.32 -2.51
C LEU A 315 -4.14 -25.68 -1.56
N ASN A 316 -5.37 -26.15 -1.54
CA ASN A 316 -6.39 -25.62 -0.64
C ASN A 316 -6.01 -25.81 0.83
N ILE A 317 -5.53 -26.99 1.23
CA ILE A 317 -5.03 -27.23 2.59
C ILE A 317 -3.91 -26.23 2.94
N ALA A 318 -2.95 -26.01 2.03
CA ALA A 318 -1.84 -25.10 2.28
C ALA A 318 -2.30 -23.65 2.43
N LEU A 319 -3.14 -23.16 1.52
CA LEU A 319 -3.63 -21.78 1.57
C LEU A 319 -4.57 -21.54 2.75
N ASP A 320 -5.39 -22.54 3.12
CA ASP A 320 -6.24 -22.45 4.31
C ASP A 320 -5.41 -22.46 5.61
N THR A 321 -4.34 -23.24 5.65
CA THR A 321 -3.40 -23.27 6.79
C THR A 321 -2.71 -21.92 6.95
N LEU A 322 -2.18 -21.35 5.87
CA LEU A 322 -1.57 -20.01 5.88
C LEU A 322 -2.60 -18.95 6.27
N PHE A 323 -3.77 -18.94 5.63
CA PHE A 323 -4.83 -17.97 5.91
C PHE A 323 -5.28 -17.97 7.37
N ASN A 324 -5.40 -19.16 7.97
CA ASN A 324 -5.86 -19.33 9.35
C ASN A 324 -4.74 -19.14 10.40
N HIS A 325 -3.49 -18.99 9.99
CA HIS A 325 -2.37 -18.82 10.92
C HIS A 325 -2.57 -17.56 11.79
N PRO A 326 -2.27 -17.63 13.11
CA PRO A 326 -2.50 -16.52 14.05
C PRO A 326 -1.79 -15.23 13.69
N ASN A 327 -0.64 -15.29 13.03
CA ASN A 327 0.15 -14.12 12.65
C ASN A 327 -0.49 -13.25 11.58
N VAL A 328 -1.26 -13.83 10.65
CA VAL A 328 -1.73 -13.13 9.44
C VAL A 328 -2.46 -11.83 9.75
N PRO A 329 -3.38 -11.78 10.72
CA PRO A 329 -4.11 -10.55 11.03
C PRO A 329 -3.20 -9.38 11.42
N ALA A 330 -2.24 -9.62 12.31
CA ALA A 330 -1.31 -8.57 12.78
C ALA A 330 -0.25 -8.23 11.71
N PHE A 331 0.31 -9.26 11.06
CA PHE A 331 1.34 -9.10 10.02
C PHE A 331 0.82 -8.31 8.81
N PHE A 332 -0.30 -8.74 8.24
CA PHE A 332 -0.91 -8.07 7.09
C PHE A 332 -1.51 -6.71 7.49
N GLY A 333 -2.18 -6.63 8.65
CA GLY A 333 -2.74 -5.40 9.18
C GLY A 333 -1.69 -4.30 9.35
N ARG A 334 -0.53 -4.62 9.95
CA ARG A 334 0.60 -3.69 10.08
C ARG A 334 1.09 -3.19 8.72
N GLN A 335 1.27 -4.07 7.73
CA GLN A 335 1.69 -3.68 6.39
C GLN A 335 0.68 -2.73 5.73
N MET A 336 -0.62 -3.01 5.86
CA MET A 336 -1.66 -2.12 5.34
C MET A 336 -1.61 -0.74 6.00
N ILE A 337 -1.46 -0.66 7.33
CA ILE A 337 -1.31 0.62 8.02
C ILE A 337 -0.08 1.39 7.49
N GLN A 338 1.05 0.71 7.33
CA GLN A 338 2.29 1.31 6.85
C GLN A 338 2.16 1.83 5.41
N ARG A 339 1.43 1.16 4.54
CA ARG A 339 1.20 1.62 3.17
C ARG A 339 0.28 2.83 3.10
N PHE A 340 -0.71 2.95 4.00
CA PHE A 340 -1.75 3.97 3.92
C PHE A 340 -1.52 5.17 4.84
N VAL A 341 -1.08 4.97 6.08
CA VAL A 341 -1.21 5.96 7.15
C VAL A 341 0.11 6.34 7.81
N THR A 342 0.80 5.40 8.44
CA THR A 342 2.01 5.70 9.25
C THR A 342 3.00 4.55 9.26
N SER A 343 4.29 4.87 9.26
CA SER A 343 5.37 3.87 9.32
C SER A 343 5.43 3.15 10.66
N ASN A 344 5.03 3.80 11.75
CA ASN A 344 5.13 3.27 13.11
C ASN A 344 3.75 3.29 13.81
N PRO A 345 2.84 2.38 13.43
CA PRO A 345 1.55 2.27 14.10
C PRO A 345 1.69 1.82 15.54
N SER A 346 0.81 2.31 16.42
CA SER A 346 0.77 1.82 17.80
C SER A 346 0.32 0.35 17.86
N PRO A 347 0.72 -0.40 18.90
CA PRO A 347 0.20 -1.75 19.14
C PRO A 347 -1.34 -1.81 19.18
N ALA A 348 -1.98 -0.78 19.75
CA ALA A 348 -3.43 -0.69 19.81
C ALA A 348 -4.06 -0.55 18.41
N TYR A 349 -3.46 0.23 17.52
CA TYR A 349 -3.93 0.36 16.15
C TYR A 349 -3.81 -0.97 15.40
N ILE A 350 -2.65 -1.64 15.50
CA ILE A 350 -2.46 -2.98 14.89
C ILE A 350 -3.52 -3.96 15.42
N SER A 351 -3.79 -3.98 16.73
CA SER A 351 -4.82 -4.84 17.33
C SER A 351 -6.22 -4.60 16.76
N ARG A 352 -6.61 -3.35 16.56
CA ARG A 352 -7.93 -3.01 15.99
C ARG A 352 -8.06 -3.49 14.54
N VAL A 353 -7.02 -3.30 13.74
CA VAL A 353 -6.99 -3.78 12.34
C VAL A 353 -6.94 -5.31 12.28
N ALA A 354 -6.15 -5.95 13.15
CA ALA A 354 -6.11 -7.41 13.28
C ALA A 354 -7.48 -7.98 13.69
N ALA A 355 -8.19 -7.33 14.61
CA ALA A 355 -9.55 -7.72 15.00
C ALA A 355 -10.53 -7.65 13.81
N ALA A 356 -10.45 -6.59 12.98
CA ALA A 356 -11.24 -6.49 11.75
C ALA A 356 -10.93 -7.62 10.77
N PHE A 357 -9.65 -7.98 10.60
CA PHE A 357 -9.24 -9.12 9.76
C PHE A 357 -9.77 -10.45 10.29
N ILE A 358 -9.79 -10.66 11.61
CA ILE A 358 -10.35 -11.88 12.25
C ILE A 358 -11.86 -11.98 12.02
N GLY A 359 -12.54 -10.88 11.74
CA GLY A 359 -13.97 -10.81 11.48
C GLY A 359 -14.76 -10.12 12.60
N ALA A 360 -14.12 -9.35 13.47
CA ALA A 360 -14.82 -8.52 14.43
C ALA A 360 -15.76 -7.54 13.70
N GLY A 361 -17.04 -7.59 14.01
CA GLY A 361 -18.08 -6.76 13.40
C GLY A 361 -18.71 -7.32 12.11
N THR A 362 -18.02 -8.19 11.34
CA THR A 362 -18.57 -8.79 10.11
C THR A 362 -18.85 -10.28 10.22
N GLY A 363 -18.21 -10.97 11.18
CA GLY A 363 -18.22 -12.44 11.29
C GLY A 363 -17.43 -13.16 10.19
N LEU A 364 -16.75 -12.42 9.32
CA LEU A 364 -16.02 -12.96 8.17
C LEU A 364 -14.52 -12.67 8.25
N ARG A 365 -13.71 -13.69 8.52
CA ARG A 365 -12.25 -13.59 8.50
C ARG A 365 -11.75 -13.20 7.10
N GLY A 366 -10.82 -12.25 7.04
CA GLY A 366 -10.17 -11.82 5.80
C GLY A 366 -11.03 -10.90 4.93
N ASP A 367 -12.10 -10.30 5.48
CA ASP A 367 -12.87 -9.28 4.78
C ASP A 367 -12.03 -8.01 4.55
N MET A 368 -11.60 -7.81 3.30
CA MET A 368 -10.73 -6.69 2.93
C MET A 368 -11.42 -5.34 3.10
N LYS A 369 -12.75 -5.24 2.93
CA LYS A 369 -13.50 -3.99 3.20
C LYS A 369 -13.43 -3.63 4.67
N ALA A 370 -13.59 -4.61 5.56
CA ALA A 370 -13.47 -4.40 7.00
C ALA A 370 -12.05 -3.96 7.40
N VAL A 371 -11.02 -4.61 6.83
CA VAL A 371 -9.61 -4.25 7.07
C VAL A 371 -9.33 -2.83 6.62
N ILE A 372 -9.69 -2.46 5.38
CA ILE A 372 -9.47 -1.12 4.83
C ILE A 372 -10.24 -0.06 5.64
N THR A 373 -11.46 -0.37 6.05
CA THR A 373 -12.25 0.51 6.91
C THR A 373 -11.57 0.72 8.26
N ALA A 374 -11.07 -0.35 8.88
CA ALA A 374 -10.35 -0.27 10.15
C ALA A 374 -9.03 0.50 10.03
N VAL A 375 -8.33 0.38 8.88
CA VAL A 375 -7.12 1.17 8.62
C VAL A 375 -7.44 2.66 8.47
N LEU A 376 -8.40 3.02 7.63
CA LEU A 376 -8.61 4.41 7.23
C LEU A 376 -9.50 5.22 8.19
N LEU A 377 -10.36 4.55 8.99
CA LEU A 377 -11.23 5.21 9.97
C LEU A 377 -10.75 5.08 11.41
N ASP A 378 -9.57 4.52 11.63
CA ASP A 378 -8.97 4.46 12.96
C ASP A 378 -8.75 5.87 13.52
N PRO A 379 -8.93 6.10 14.84
CA PRO A 379 -8.63 7.40 15.46
C PRO A 379 -7.21 7.90 15.17
N GLU A 380 -6.21 7.00 15.08
CA GLU A 380 -4.83 7.38 14.75
C GLU A 380 -4.64 7.79 13.28
N ALA A 381 -5.49 7.32 12.37
CA ALA A 381 -5.52 7.77 10.98
C ALA A 381 -6.28 9.09 10.79
N GLN A 382 -7.32 9.31 11.61
CA GLN A 382 -8.21 10.47 11.49
C GLN A 382 -7.66 11.76 12.13
N ALA A 383 -6.67 11.65 13.01
CA ALA A 383 -6.02 12.80 13.64
C ALA A 383 -4.57 12.94 13.15
N PRO A 384 -4.08 14.17 12.86
CA PRO A 384 -2.68 14.36 12.54
C PRO A 384 -1.80 13.92 13.72
N GLY A 385 -0.80 13.12 13.40
CA GLY A 385 0.13 12.65 14.42
C GLY A 385 1.01 13.79 14.94
N THR A 386 1.18 13.88 16.25
CA THR A 386 1.91 14.95 16.94
C THR A 386 3.31 14.55 17.41
N THR A 387 3.67 13.28 17.31
CA THR A 387 4.99 12.77 17.73
C THR A 387 5.96 12.64 16.56
N ALA A 388 7.25 12.55 16.85
CA ALA A 388 8.28 12.28 15.83
C ALA A 388 8.11 10.92 15.14
N ALA A 389 7.43 9.97 15.79
CA ALA A 389 7.13 8.64 15.23
C ALA A 389 5.90 8.65 14.29
N SER A 390 5.13 9.74 14.27
CA SER A 390 3.87 9.80 13.53
C SER A 390 4.07 10.09 12.06
N GLY A 391 3.23 9.47 11.22
CA GLY A 391 3.21 9.66 9.79
C GLY A 391 4.15 8.72 9.04
N LYS A 392 4.27 8.97 7.76
CA LYS A 392 5.16 8.25 6.82
C LYS A 392 5.69 9.22 5.77
N ILE A 393 6.81 8.88 5.17
CA ILE A 393 7.28 9.62 4.00
C ILE A 393 6.40 9.23 2.81
N ARG A 394 5.93 10.23 2.05
CA ARG A 394 5.19 9.97 0.82
C ARG A 394 6.10 9.36 -0.23
N GLU A 395 5.70 8.24 -0.74
CA GLU A 395 6.38 7.59 -1.85
C GLU A 395 6.39 8.49 -3.10
N PRO A 396 7.45 8.48 -3.89
CA PRO A 396 7.53 9.27 -5.11
C PRO A 396 6.37 9.02 -6.10
N ILE A 397 5.92 7.77 -6.26
CA ILE A 397 4.73 7.43 -7.06
C ILE A 397 3.51 8.20 -6.53
N LEU A 398 3.28 8.20 -5.20
CA LEU A 398 2.13 8.87 -4.59
C LEU A 398 2.17 10.39 -4.82
N ARG A 399 3.35 11.00 -4.81
CA ARG A 399 3.52 12.45 -5.04
C ARG A 399 3.13 12.84 -6.46
N LEU A 400 3.59 12.08 -7.47
CA LEU A 400 3.24 12.33 -8.87
C LEU A 400 1.74 12.14 -9.12
N VAL A 401 1.17 11.05 -8.60
CA VAL A 401 -0.27 10.78 -8.75
C VAL A 401 -1.12 11.80 -8.00
N GLN A 402 -0.70 12.27 -6.82
CA GLN A 402 -1.38 13.34 -6.09
C GLN A 402 -1.43 14.62 -6.92
N TRP A 403 -0.29 15.05 -7.48
CA TRP A 403 -0.24 16.21 -8.37
C TRP A 403 -1.24 16.04 -9.53
N ALA A 404 -1.21 14.91 -10.22
CA ALA A 404 -2.08 14.67 -11.36
C ALA A 404 -3.57 14.74 -10.99
N ARG A 405 -3.97 14.12 -9.88
CA ARG A 405 -5.37 14.13 -9.42
C ARG A 405 -5.81 15.48 -8.87
N THR A 406 -4.93 16.20 -8.17
CA THR A 406 -5.24 17.52 -7.63
C THR A 406 -5.50 18.53 -8.73
N PHE A 407 -4.72 18.48 -9.81
CA PHE A 407 -4.81 19.44 -10.93
C PHE A 407 -5.46 18.84 -12.18
N ASN A 408 -6.30 17.82 -12.04
CA ASN A 408 -7.07 17.22 -13.12
C ASN A 408 -6.23 16.92 -14.37
N ALA A 409 -5.02 16.41 -14.19
CA ALA A 409 -4.11 16.16 -15.30
C ALA A 409 -4.72 15.21 -16.33
N ALA A 410 -4.56 15.55 -17.59
CA ALA A 410 -5.08 14.82 -18.73
C ALA A 410 -3.98 14.54 -19.77
N SER A 411 -4.16 13.48 -20.55
CA SER A 411 -3.35 13.18 -21.73
C SER A 411 -4.24 13.40 -22.96
N PRO A 412 -4.10 14.53 -23.69
CA PRO A 412 -4.93 14.81 -24.88
C PRO A 412 -4.82 13.76 -25.98
N SER A 413 -3.65 13.12 -26.12
CA SER A 413 -3.47 11.99 -27.06
C SER A 413 -4.07 10.67 -26.54
N GLY A 414 -4.38 10.56 -25.26
CA GLY A 414 -4.76 9.31 -24.60
C GLY A 414 -3.60 8.32 -24.40
N GLN A 415 -2.37 8.67 -24.76
CA GLN A 415 -1.23 7.76 -24.75
C GLN A 415 -0.55 7.62 -23.39
N TRP A 416 -0.69 8.62 -22.48
CA TRP A 416 -0.11 8.60 -21.14
C TRP A 416 1.37 8.19 -21.12
N ALA A 417 2.16 8.72 -22.04
CA ALA A 417 3.53 8.30 -22.34
C ALA A 417 4.57 8.77 -21.30
N ILE A 418 4.26 8.64 -20.00
CA ILE A 418 5.13 9.01 -18.88
C ILE A 418 6.38 8.12 -18.83
N GLY A 419 6.20 6.83 -19.15
CA GLY A 419 7.26 5.84 -19.16
C GLY A 419 7.74 5.43 -17.78
N ASP A 420 8.91 4.77 -17.74
CA ASP A 420 9.58 4.31 -16.53
C ASP A 420 10.15 5.49 -15.72
N THR A 421 9.77 5.59 -14.47
CA THR A 421 10.23 6.64 -13.53
C THR A 421 11.19 6.10 -12.46
N SER A 422 11.70 4.87 -12.60
CA SER A 422 12.53 4.22 -11.58
C SER A 422 13.98 4.72 -11.52
N SER A 423 14.43 5.53 -12.48
CA SER A 423 15.78 6.11 -12.40
C SER A 423 15.93 7.00 -11.17
N ASP A 424 16.96 6.72 -10.36
CA ASP A 424 17.34 7.46 -9.16
C ASP A 424 18.16 8.72 -9.45
N ALA A 425 18.73 8.81 -10.67
CA ALA A 425 19.60 9.92 -11.07
C ALA A 425 18.83 11.13 -11.62
N TYR A 426 17.67 10.92 -12.27
CA TYR A 426 16.96 11.99 -12.99
C TYR A 426 15.44 11.85 -13.02
N ARG A 427 14.87 10.85 -12.32
CA ARG A 427 13.41 10.67 -12.19
C ARG A 427 13.02 10.49 -10.72
N LEU A 428 12.02 9.64 -10.45
CA LEU A 428 11.44 9.47 -9.12
C LEU A 428 12.19 8.46 -8.23
N GLY A 429 13.05 7.59 -8.81
CA GLY A 429 13.61 6.44 -8.10
C GLY A 429 12.60 5.33 -7.81
N GLN A 430 11.36 5.46 -8.30
CA GLN A 430 10.27 4.51 -8.12
C GLN A 430 9.35 4.55 -9.34
N SER A 431 8.87 3.37 -9.78
CA SER A 431 7.90 3.26 -10.87
C SER A 431 6.97 2.06 -10.63
N PRO A 432 5.67 2.13 -10.96
CA PRO A 432 4.77 1.02 -10.75
C PRO A 432 5.29 -0.27 -11.39
N MET A 433 5.27 -1.38 -10.64
CA MET A 433 5.68 -2.72 -11.09
C MET A 433 7.14 -2.83 -11.59
N ARG A 434 8.03 -1.97 -11.11
CA ARG A 434 9.47 -1.97 -11.48
C ARG A 434 10.39 -2.02 -10.25
N SER A 435 9.94 -2.69 -9.19
CA SER A 435 10.77 -2.90 -8.01
C SER A 435 12.03 -3.71 -8.34
N PRO A 436 13.17 -3.44 -7.67
CA PRO A 436 14.44 -4.12 -7.93
C PRO A 436 14.45 -5.59 -7.51
N SER A 437 13.60 -5.97 -6.55
CA SER A 437 13.54 -7.33 -5.99
C SER A 437 12.15 -7.66 -5.45
N VAL A 438 11.99 -8.88 -4.92
CA VAL A 438 10.76 -9.33 -4.22
C VAL A 438 10.51 -8.56 -2.92
N PHE A 439 11.51 -7.87 -2.38
CA PHE A 439 11.35 -6.98 -1.21
C PHE A 439 10.76 -5.62 -1.54
N ASN A 440 10.26 -5.42 -2.76
CA ASN A 440 9.77 -4.15 -3.27
C ASN A 440 10.89 -3.11 -3.47
N PHE A 441 10.56 -1.83 -3.44
CA PHE A 441 11.51 -0.71 -3.45
C PHE A 441 12.12 -0.45 -2.07
N PHE A 442 11.40 -0.83 -1.01
CA PHE A 442 11.82 -0.65 0.38
C PHE A 442 11.16 -1.69 1.29
N SER A 443 11.90 -2.11 2.31
CA SER A 443 11.48 -3.11 3.27
C SER A 443 10.61 -2.48 4.38
N PRO A 444 9.48 -3.09 4.78
CA PRO A 444 8.61 -2.54 5.84
C PRO A 444 9.28 -2.31 7.18
N GLY A 445 10.38 -3.01 7.44
CA GLY A 445 11.17 -2.91 8.66
C GLY A 445 12.43 -2.06 8.52
N PHE A 446 12.64 -1.34 7.43
CA PHE A 446 13.86 -0.55 7.22
C PHE A 446 14.04 0.51 8.31
N MET A 447 15.20 0.48 8.93
CA MET A 447 15.66 1.48 9.91
C MET A 447 16.83 2.25 9.30
N PRO A 448 16.75 3.58 9.20
CA PRO A 448 17.85 4.38 8.69
C PRO A 448 19.12 4.18 9.52
N PRO A 449 20.31 4.10 8.90
CA PRO A 449 21.56 3.94 9.61
C PRO A 449 21.83 5.13 10.55
N ASN A 450 22.63 4.91 11.58
CA ASN A 450 23.05 5.91 12.57
C ASN A 450 21.93 6.55 13.40
N ASN A 451 20.82 5.85 13.60
CA ASN A 451 19.75 6.32 14.48
C ASN A 451 19.20 7.70 14.12
N MET A 452 19.12 8.01 12.81
CA MET A 452 18.66 9.32 12.31
C MET A 452 17.28 9.73 12.84
N LEU A 453 16.48 8.78 13.33
CA LEU A 453 15.15 9.03 13.90
C LEU A 453 15.18 9.24 15.43
N GLY A 454 16.35 9.22 16.05
CA GLY A 454 16.52 9.45 17.49
C GLY A 454 15.99 8.36 18.42
N THR A 455 15.38 7.31 17.89
CA THR A 455 14.85 6.16 18.64
C THR A 455 15.18 4.86 17.91
N PRO A 456 15.90 3.92 18.55
CA PRO A 456 16.45 2.72 17.89
C PRO A 456 15.42 1.75 17.29
N THR A 457 14.15 1.95 17.55
CA THR A 457 13.07 1.03 17.15
C THR A 457 12.13 1.60 16.09
N LEU A 458 12.34 2.87 15.67
CA LEU A 458 11.49 3.48 14.64
C LEU A 458 11.96 3.07 13.25
N VAL A 459 10.99 2.68 12.43
CA VAL A 459 11.21 2.38 11.01
C VAL A 459 10.80 3.56 10.13
N ALA A 460 11.47 3.69 8.99
CA ALA A 460 11.10 4.64 7.93
C ALA A 460 11.33 3.98 6.57
N PRO A 461 10.45 3.07 6.15
CA PRO A 461 10.62 2.23 4.97
C PRO A 461 11.04 3.01 3.73
N GLU A 462 10.37 4.11 3.45
CA GLU A 462 10.57 4.90 2.24
C GLU A 462 11.95 5.61 2.18
N LEU A 463 12.66 5.72 3.33
CA LEU A 463 14.03 6.27 3.34
C LEU A 463 15.04 5.32 2.69
N GLU A 464 14.70 4.05 2.49
CA GLU A 464 15.58 3.09 1.79
C GLU A 464 15.86 3.52 0.34
N ILE A 465 14.90 4.22 -0.30
CA ILE A 465 15.05 4.74 -1.67
C ILE A 465 15.28 6.27 -1.72
N ILE A 466 15.40 6.94 -0.59
CA ILE A 466 15.63 8.39 -0.55
C ILE A 466 17.07 8.66 -0.11
N ASN A 467 17.85 9.19 -1.04
CA ASN A 467 19.21 9.63 -0.85
C ASN A 467 19.42 11.01 -1.48
N GLN A 468 20.64 11.54 -1.45
CA GLN A 468 20.93 12.86 -2.01
C GLN A 468 20.60 12.94 -3.51
N SER A 469 20.90 11.89 -4.27
CA SER A 469 20.63 11.82 -5.71
C SER A 469 19.13 11.86 -6.00
N THR A 470 18.37 10.96 -5.36
CA THR A 470 16.91 10.87 -5.57
C THR A 470 16.17 12.11 -5.09
N ALA A 471 16.65 12.80 -4.04
CA ALA A 471 16.05 14.04 -3.55
C ALA A 471 16.18 15.18 -4.58
N ILE A 472 17.36 15.32 -5.19
CA ILE A 472 17.61 16.32 -6.25
C ILE A 472 16.83 15.93 -7.53
N ALA A 473 16.91 14.66 -7.93
CA ALA A 473 16.22 14.15 -9.11
C ALA A 473 14.70 14.36 -9.01
N TYR A 474 14.10 14.13 -7.83
CA TYR A 474 12.69 14.37 -7.58
C TYR A 474 12.30 15.83 -7.85
N VAL A 475 13.01 16.79 -7.28
CA VAL A 475 12.70 18.23 -7.44
C VAL A 475 12.79 18.62 -8.92
N ASN A 476 13.87 18.25 -9.60
CA ASN A 476 14.07 18.55 -11.02
C ASN A 476 13.01 17.90 -11.91
N PHE A 477 12.65 16.64 -11.63
CA PHE A 477 11.60 15.95 -12.36
C PHE A 477 10.24 16.62 -12.15
N MET A 478 9.87 16.93 -10.91
CA MET A 478 8.60 17.57 -10.61
C MET A 478 8.50 18.99 -11.19
N GLN A 479 9.60 19.74 -11.28
CA GLN A 479 9.61 21.03 -11.99
C GLN A 479 9.20 20.87 -13.46
N GLN A 480 9.72 19.86 -14.16
CA GLN A 480 9.35 19.57 -15.54
C GLN A 480 7.87 19.14 -15.64
N VAL A 481 7.42 18.28 -14.72
CA VAL A 481 6.02 17.83 -14.63
C VAL A 481 5.07 19.02 -14.43
N ILE A 482 5.36 19.88 -13.45
CA ILE A 482 4.55 21.05 -13.10
C ILE A 482 4.54 22.08 -14.25
N ALA A 483 5.65 22.19 -15.00
CA ALA A 483 5.74 23.04 -16.18
C ALA A 483 5.02 22.46 -17.42
N GLY A 484 4.35 21.29 -17.32
CA GLY A 484 3.67 20.64 -18.44
C GLY A 484 4.63 20.05 -19.48
N GLN A 485 5.84 19.67 -19.06
CA GLN A 485 6.89 19.11 -19.93
C GLN A 485 7.00 17.58 -19.83
N LEU A 486 6.07 16.93 -19.14
CA LEU A 486 6.02 15.47 -19.02
C LEU A 486 5.16 14.87 -20.11
N ALA A 487 5.77 14.44 -21.21
CA ALA A 487 5.06 13.90 -22.38
C ALA A 487 3.93 14.86 -22.85
N ASP A 488 2.71 14.34 -23.02
CA ASP A 488 1.54 15.14 -23.33
C ASP A 488 0.62 15.40 -22.11
N ILE A 489 1.15 15.21 -20.89
CA ILE A 489 0.35 15.36 -19.67
C ILE A 489 0.17 16.84 -19.35
N THR A 490 -1.07 17.30 -19.39
CA THR A 490 -1.44 18.69 -19.15
C THR A 490 -2.27 18.84 -17.88
N PRO A 491 -1.80 19.62 -16.87
CA PRO A 491 -2.59 19.97 -15.69
C PRO A 491 -3.56 21.13 -15.99
N ASP A 492 -4.63 21.22 -15.21
CA ASP A 492 -5.50 22.38 -15.14
C ASP A 492 -5.16 23.23 -13.90
N TYR A 493 -4.54 24.39 -14.12
CA TYR A 493 -4.20 25.37 -13.07
C TYR A 493 -5.12 26.58 -13.09
N SER A 494 -6.30 26.53 -13.71
CA SER A 494 -7.19 27.69 -13.85
C SER A 494 -7.58 28.31 -12.51
N SER A 495 -7.85 27.50 -11.49
CA SER A 495 -8.17 27.96 -10.14
C SER A 495 -6.99 28.62 -9.44
N GLU A 496 -5.79 28.11 -9.61
CA GLU A 496 -4.54 28.65 -9.06
C GLU A 496 -4.11 29.93 -9.76
N LEU A 497 -4.29 30.01 -11.08
CA LEU A 497 -4.02 31.22 -11.87
C LEU A 497 -4.92 32.38 -11.44
N ALA A 498 -6.18 32.13 -11.10
CA ALA A 498 -7.09 33.14 -10.57
C ALA A 498 -6.59 33.76 -9.23
N LEU A 499 -5.76 33.03 -8.49
CA LEU A 499 -5.16 33.46 -7.23
C LEU A 499 -3.72 33.98 -7.37
N ALA A 500 -3.12 33.95 -8.57
CA ALA A 500 -1.71 34.23 -8.77
C ALA A 500 -1.28 35.68 -8.42
N THR A 501 -2.21 36.63 -8.37
CA THR A 501 -1.98 38.00 -7.86
C THR A 501 -2.11 38.10 -6.34
N ASN A 502 -2.81 37.14 -5.69
CA ASN A 502 -2.99 37.05 -4.24
C ASN A 502 -2.18 35.87 -3.70
N VAL A 503 -0.87 36.06 -3.56
CA VAL A 503 0.05 34.99 -3.15
C VAL A 503 -0.31 34.32 -1.82
N PRO A 504 -0.75 35.05 -0.77
CA PRO A 504 -1.23 34.41 0.46
C PRO A 504 -2.39 33.43 0.22
N ALA A 505 -3.38 33.80 -0.59
CA ALA A 505 -4.51 32.92 -0.91
C ALA A 505 -4.09 31.70 -1.76
N LEU A 506 -3.18 31.89 -2.74
CA LEU A 506 -2.60 30.82 -3.54
C LEU A 506 -1.88 29.78 -2.66
N VAL A 507 -1.00 30.24 -1.77
CA VAL A 507 -0.24 29.33 -0.89
C VAL A 507 -1.15 28.64 0.12
N ALA A 508 -2.16 29.32 0.68
CA ALA A 508 -3.14 28.71 1.58
C ALA A 508 -3.95 27.62 0.89
N ARG A 509 -4.37 27.86 -0.36
CA ARG A 509 -5.06 26.85 -1.18
C ARG A 509 -4.18 25.63 -1.42
N LEU A 510 -2.94 25.82 -1.88
CA LEU A 510 -2.00 24.73 -2.14
C LEU A 510 -1.64 23.95 -0.87
N ASN A 511 -1.49 24.64 0.26
CA ASN A 511 -1.30 24.00 1.55
C ASN A 511 -2.48 23.04 1.87
N THR A 512 -3.72 23.48 1.67
CA THR A 512 -4.89 22.64 1.89
C THR A 512 -4.93 21.45 0.94
N LEU A 513 -4.74 21.66 -0.36
CA LEU A 513 -4.89 20.61 -1.37
C LEU A 513 -3.78 19.55 -1.31
N LEU A 514 -2.54 19.97 -1.15
CA LEU A 514 -1.36 19.10 -1.25
C LEU A 514 -0.86 18.65 0.12
N ALA A 515 -0.77 19.56 1.09
CA ALA A 515 -0.19 19.30 2.40
C ALA A 515 -1.23 19.17 3.52
N ALA A 516 -2.54 19.16 3.20
CA ALA A 516 -3.62 19.01 4.19
C ALA A 516 -3.57 20.06 5.34
N GLY A 517 -3.02 21.23 5.05
CA GLY A 517 -2.87 22.32 6.04
C GLY A 517 -1.64 22.22 6.94
N GLU A 518 -0.74 21.25 6.72
CA GLU A 518 0.36 20.92 7.63
C GLU A 518 1.62 21.80 7.47
N LEU A 519 1.67 22.71 6.46
CA LEU A 519 2.83 23.60 6.32
C LEU A 519 2.94 24.52 7.53
N SER A 520 4.14 24.60 8.11
CA SER A 520 4.44 25.53 9.20
C SER A 520 4.32 27.00 8.73
N SER A 521 4.05 27.92 9.65
CA SER A 521 3.98 29.33 9.33
C SER A 521 5.31 29.85 8.74
N ALA A 522 6.44 29.31 9.17
CA ALA A 522 7.75 29.64 8.62
C ALA A 522 7.88 29.19 7.16
N THR A 523 7.48 27.96 6.84
CA THR A 523 7.47 27.42 5.48
C THR A 523 6.51 28.22 4.58
N VAL A 524 5.30 28.52 5.06
CA VAL A 524 4.32 29.36 4.34
C VAL A 524 4.92 30.73 4.01
N THR A 525 5.54 31.40 4.99
CA THR A 525 6.18 32.73 4.78
C THR A 525 7.32 32.64 3.76
N THR A 526 8.15 31.61 3.84
CA THR A 526 9.26 31.39 2.91
C THR A 526 8.75 31.22 1.47
N ILE A 527 7.71 30.40 1.28
CA ILE A 527 7.10 30.19 -0.02
C ILE A 527 6.46 31.47 -0.55
N GLN A 528 5.72 32.21 0.28
CA GLN A 528 5.10 33.48 -0.10
C GLN A 528 6.14 34.50 -0.56
N ASN A 529 7.27 34.64 0.17
CA ASN A 529 8.35 35.55 -0.19
C ASN A 529 8.97 35.15 -1.54
N ALA A 530 9.26 33.89 -1.75
CA ALA A 530 9.81 33.39 -3.01
C ALA A 530 8.85 33.63 -4.20
N VAL A 531 7.56 33.37 -4.04
CA VAL A 531 6.56 33.59 -5.08
C VAL A 531 6.34 35.07 -5.36
N ASN A 532 6.36 35.93 -4.33
CA ASN A 532 6.25 37.39 -4.47
C ASN A 532 7.43 38.03 -5.22
N SER A 533 8.61 37.41 -5.19
CA SER A 533 9.77 37.90 -5.96
C SER A 533 9.59 37.78 -7.48
N ILE A 534 8.64 36.96 -7.93
CA ILE A 534 8.28 36.80 -9.36
C ILE A 534 7.32 37.93 -9.72
N SER A 535 7.68 38.79 -10.69
CA SER A 535 6.82 39.88 -11.15
C SER A 535 5.56 39.31 -11.86
N PRO A 536 4.34 39.73 -11.46
CA PRO A 536 3.11 39.31 -12.13
C PRO A 536 2.93 39.98 -13.50
N SER A 537 3.66 41.07 -13.77
CA SER A 537 3.52 41.89 -14.99
C SER A 537 4.39 41.43 -16.15
N THR A 538 5.29 40.47 -15.94
CA THR A 538 6.07 39.88 -17.03
C THR A 538 5.24 38.87 -17.82
N SER A 539 5.58 38.64 -19.08
CA SER A 539 4.97 37.58 -19.88
C SER A 539 5.14 36.24 -19.17
N GLY A 540 4.03 35.55 -18.89
CA GLY A 540 4.02 34.29 -18.12
C GLY A 540 4.23 34.45 -16.60
N GLY A 541 4.32 35.67 -16.07
CA GLY A 541 4.62 35.92 -14.66
C GLY A 541 3.61 35.28 -13.69
N LEU A 542 2.32 35.33 -14.00
CA LEU A 542 1.28 34.67 -13.20
C LEU A 542 1.42 33.14 -13.22
N GLN A 543 1.69 32.57 -14.39
CA GLN A 543 1.91 31.13 -14.52
C GLN A 543 3.18 30.69 -13.77
N ASN A 544 4.26 31.47 -13.85
CA ASN A 544 5.49 31.20 -13.12
C ASN A 544 5.29 31.25 -11.59
N ARG A 545 4.43 32.16 -11.08
CA ARG A 545 4.02 32.20 -9.67
C ARG A 545 3.32 30.91 -9.25
N VAL A 546 2.37 30.41 -10.04
CA VAL A 546 1.64 29.17 -9.77
C VAL A 546 2.60 27.99 -9.76
N MET A 547 3.42 27.83 -10.80
CA MET A 547 4.38 26.73 -10.91
C MET A 547 5.41 26.75 -9.77
N ALA A 548 5.94 27.92 -9.42
CA ALA A 548 6.86 28.07 -8.29
C ALA A 548 6.19 27.71 -6.97
N ALA A 549 4.96 28.17 -6.71
CA ALA A 549 4.23 27.87 -5.50
C ALA A 549 3.97 26.34 -5.36
N ILE A 550 3.52 25.67 -6.42
CA ILE A 550 3.30 24.21 -6.42
C ILE A 550 4.62 23.49 -6.16
N THR A 551 5.70 23.84 -6.87
CA THR A 551 7.02 23.22 -6.71
C THR A 551 7.53 23.34 -5.28
N LEU A 552 7.45 24.53 -4.69
CA LEU A 552 7.93 24.80 -3.34
C LEU A 552 7.10 24.06 -2.28
N VAL A 553 5.77 24.01 -2.43
CA VAL A 553 4.91 23.23 -1.55
C VAL A 553 5.26 21.74 -1.64
N MET A 554 5.39 21.18 -2.85
CA MET A 554 5.70 19.76 -3.06
C MET A 554 7.14 19.38 -2.68
N SER A 555 8.02 20.36 -2.45
CA SER A 555 9.38 20.16 -1.95
C SER A 555 9.51 20.40 -0.45
N ALA A 556 8.46 20.90 0.21
CA ALA A 556 8.49 21.20 1.63
C ALA A 556 8.54 19.92 2.48
N PRO A 557 9.32 19.88 3.57
CA PRO A 557 9.40 18.71 4.45
C PRO A 557 8.03 18.28 4.98
N GLU A 558 7.15 19.21 5.33
CA GLU A 558 5.80 18.94 5.84
C GLU A 558 4.89 18.32 4.76
N TYR A 559 5.16 18.56 3.48
CA TYR A 559 4.50 17.87 2.38
C TYR A 559 5.08 16.47 2.18
N LEU A 560 6.40 16.32 2.25
CA LEU A 560 7.07 15.04 2.02
C LEU A 560 6.73 14.00 3.08
N VAL A 561 6.38 14.43 4.29
CA VAL A 561 5.91 13.57 5.38
C VAL A 561 4.39 13.68 5.48
N GLN A 562 3.69 12.60 5.18
CA GLN A 562 2.25 12.48 5.40
C GLN A 562 1.99 12.22 6.89
N LYS A 563 1.15 13.06 7.52
CA LYS A 563 0.71 12.90 8.90
C LYS A 563 -0.77 12.63 9.02
#